data_430ffb30bb9c27ba182cd602baa94b76
#
_entry.id   430ffb30bb9c27ba182cd602baa94b76
#
_cell.length_a   1.000
_cell.length_b   1.000
_cell.length_c   1.000
_cell.angle_alpha   90.00
_cell.angle_beta   90.00
_cell.angle_gamma   90.00
#
_symmetry.space_group_name_H-M   'P 1'
#
loop_
_entity.id
_entity.type
_entity.pdbx_description
1 polymer ?
#
loop_
_entity_poly.entity_id
_entity_poly.type
_entity_poly.pdbx_seq_one_letter_code
_entity_poly.pdbx_strand_id
1 'polypeptide(L)'
;MVKRSDGAPLSDEDSNAVGDLAEKLDARDIARTEGYVTGTQTLAPDKSIQLINVGLAADSPDDPALLDAIRDLRTALTEDLNGTNLSARVGGDVASFVDNEDTFNSAFAIVGLATVVLIIGLILVIFRSPIAALLPIVVVTIVMSVTTGIVATVGKAFDLNVGQDLQTILLIVLYGIGTDYILFLLFRYRERLRAGDDKKTAMI
;
A
#
# COMPACT_ATOMS: atom_id res chain seq x y z
N MET A 1 8.71 -4.87 20.37
CA MET A 1 8.92 -6.21 20.95
C MET A 1 10.33 -6.66 20.61
N VAL A 2 11.14 -6.89 21.64
CA VAL A 2 12.55 -7.29 21.51
C VAL A 2 12.74 -8.68 22.10
N LYS A 3 13.53 -9.51 21.46
CA LYS A 3 13.88 -10.87 21.88
C LYS A 3 15.30 -11.21 21.47
N ARG A 4 15.87 -12.27 22.01
CA ARG A 4 17.13 -12.83 21.52
C ARG A 4 16.94 -13.52 20.16
N SER A 5 17.94 -13.38 19.30
CA SER A 5 17.94 -14.01 17.96
C SER A 5 18.02 -15.53 17.99
N ASP A 6 18.63 -16.09 19.05
CA ASP A 6 18.78 -17.54 19.28
C ASP A 6 17.58 -18.17 19.98
N GLY A 7 16.57 -17.35 20.36
CA GLY A 7 15.36 -17.80 21.05
C GLY A 7 15.54 -18.14 22.54
N ALA A 8 16.72 -17.91 23.11
CA ALA A 8 16.93 -18.07 24.56
C ALA A 8 16.26 -16.94 25.36
N PRO A 9 15.96 -17.13 26.63
CA PRO A 9 15.45 -16.07 27.49
C PRO A 9 16.44 -14.90 27.58
N LEU A 10 15.90 -13.69 27.71
CA LEU A 10 16.68 -12.47 27.90
C LEU A 10 17.41 -12.53 29.25
N SER A 11 18.71 -12.24 29.23
CA SER A 11 19.50 -12.02 30.42
C SER A 11 19.23 -10.61 31.01
N ASP A 12 19.73 -10.36 32.19
CA ASP A 12 19.63 -9.04 32.81
C ASP A 12 20.47 -8.00 32.01
N GLU A 13 21.55 -8.44 31.36
CA GLU A 13 22.33 -7.62 30.43
C GLU A 13 21.55 -7.29 29.16
N ASP A 14 20.83 -8.27 28.58
CA ASP A 14 19.95 -8.05 27.45
C ASP A 14 18.84 -7.06 27.80
N SER A 15 18.25 -7.17 29.00
CA SER A 15 17.21 -6.25 29.47
C SER A 15 17.72 -4.81 29.64
N ASN A 16 18.96 -4.64 30.11
CA ASN A 16 19.59 -3.33 30.15
C ASN A 16 19.85 -2.78 28.74
N ALA A 17 20.33 -3.63 27.82
CA ALA A 17 20.50 -3.25 26.42
C ALA A 17 19.18 -2.83 25.73
N VAL A 18 18.04 -3.43 26.12
CA VAL A 18 16.71 -2.97 25.67
C VAL A 18 16.36 -1.60 26.24
N GLY A 19 16.77 -1.29 27.48
CA GLY A 19 16.67 0.04 28.06
C GLY A 19 17.47 1.08 27.29
N ASP A 20 18.75 0.79 27.04
CA ASP A 20 19.65 1.66 26.25
C ASP A 20 19.12 1.86 24.82
N LEU A 21 18.52 0.84 24.22
CA LEU A 21 17.88 0.93 22.90
C LEU A 21 16.68 1.89 22.93
N ALA A 22 15.86 1.84 23.97
CA ALA A 22 14.73 2.76 24.11
C ALA A 22 15.19 4.22 24.22
N GLU A 23 16.25 4.49 24.99
CA GLU A 23 16.85 5.82 25.09
C GLU A 23 17.47 6.30 23.78
N LYS A 24 18.13 5.42 23.02
CA LYS A 24 18.66 5.74 21.69
C LYS A 24 17.57 6.08 20.69
N LEU A 25 16.47 5.34 20.71
CA LEU A 25 15.31 5.60 19.83
C LEU A 25 14.64 6.94 20.17
N ASP A 26 14.51 7.25 21.45
CA ASP A 26 13.98 8.53 21.92
C ASP A 26 14.88 9.69 21.47
N ALA A 27 16.20 9.54 21.56
CA ALA A 27 17.18 10.53 21.12
C ALA A 27 17.22 10.74 19.59
N ARG A 28 16.66 9.81 18.78
CA ARG A 28 16.56 9.96 17.32
C ARG A 28 15.45 10.93 16.89
N ASP A 29 14.55 11.29 17.80
CA ASP A 29 13.42 12.23 17.55
C ASP A 29 12.62 11.86 16.28
N ILE A 30 12.22 10.59 16.19
CA ILE A 30 11.44 10.10 15.05
C ILE A 30 10.09 10.84 15.07
N ALA A 31 9.75 11.46 13.95
CA ALA A 31 8.53 12.24 13.81
C ALA A 31 7.29 11.43 14.24
N ARG A 32 6.34 12.07 14.91
CA ARG A 32 5.09 11.43 15.38
C ARG A 32 5.25 10.38 16.48
N THR A 33 6.45 10.18 17.05
CA THR A 33 6.62 9.33 18.23
C THR A 33 6.67 10.18 19.50
N GLU A 34 6.03 9.70 20.57
CA GLU A 34 5.97 10.37 21.87
C GLU A 34 6.40 9.40 22.97
N GLY A 35 7.69 9.41 23.30
CA GLY A 35 8.26 8.62 24.38
C GLY A 35 8.34 7.13 24.10
N TYR A 36 9.38 6.54 24.69
CA TYR A 36 9.68 5.12 24.59
C TYR A 36 9.74 4.53 26.00
N VAL A 37 8.78 3.70 26.35
CA VAL A 37 8.66 3.14 27.71
C VAL A 37 8.98 1.66 27.72
N THR A 38 10.01 1.28 28.48
CA THR A 38 10.36 -0.12 28.73
C THR A 38 10.77 -0.30 30.20
N GLY A 39 10.90 -1.53 30.66
CA GLY A 39 11.32 -1.87 32.02
C GLY A 39 10.85 -3.25 32.45
N THR A 40 10.98 -3.55 33.72
CA THR A 40 10.60 -4.85 34.30
C THR A 40 9.13 -5.20 34.11
N GLN A 41 8.25 -4.19 33.99
CA GLN A 41 6.81 -4.38 33.76
C GLN A 41 6.49 -4.81 32.32
N THR A 42 7.40 -4.56 31.39
CA THR A 42 7.26 -4.92 29.98
C THR A 42 8.01 -6.19 29.59
N LEU A 43 8.70 -6.81 30.56
CA LEU A 43 9.38 -8.09 30.42
C LEU A 43 8.38 -9.23 30.65
N ALA A 44 8.33 -10.18 29.73
CA ALA A 44 7.51 -11.37 29.89
C ALA A 44 7.96 -12.20 31.10
N PRO A 45 7.05 -12.91 31.80
CA PRO A 45 7.38 -13.70 32.98
C PRO A 45 8.44 -14.79 32.72
N ASP A 46 8.46 -15.33 31.51
CA ASP A 46 9.42 -16.33 31.03
C ASP A 46 10.69 -15.71 30.44
N LYS A 47 10.83 -14.39 30.51
CA LYS A 47 11.90 -13.60 29.93
C LYS A 47 12.11 -13.82 28.41
N SER A 48 11.14 -14.37 27.71
CA SER A 48 11.26 -14.63 26.26
C SER A 48 11.28 -13.37 25.40
N ILE A 49 10.56 -12.33 25.86
CA ILE A 49 10.43 -11.06 25.16
C ILE A 49 10.36 -9.89 26.13
N GLN A 50 10.81 -8.72 25.68
CA GLN A 50 10.59 -7.44 26.36
C GLN A 50 9.96 -6.44 25.39
N LEU A 51 8.98 -5.68 25.87
CA LEU A 51 8.32 -4.66 25.07
C LEU A 51 8.96 -3.29 25.29
N ILE A 52 9.07 -2.53 24.23
CA ILE A 52 9.22 -1.07 24.26
C ILE A 52 7.90 -0.51 23.74
N ASN A 53 7.16 0.14 24.62
CA ASN A 53 5.91 0.81 24.25
C ASN A 53 6.26 2.19 23.70
N VAL A 54 5.77 2.51 22.51
CA VAL A 54 5.99 3.78 21.83
C VAL A 54 4.68 4.52 21.74
N GLY A 55 4.61 5.72 22.30
CA GLY A 55 3.49 6.62 22.09
C GLY A 55 3.49 7.15 20.66
N LEU A 56 2.33 7.31 20.07
CA LEU A 56 2.17 7.84 18.72
C LEU A 56 1.23 9.05 18.75
N ALA A 57 1.70 10.18 18.22
CA ALA A 57 0.93 11.40 18.05
C ALA A 57 0.21 11.38 16.71
N ALA A 58 -1.04 10.94 16.70
CA ALA A 58 -1.83 10.91 15.47
C ALA A 58 -3.32 11.09 15.73
N ASP A 59 -3.96 11.79 14.81
CA ASP A 59 -5.42 11.97 14.79
C ASP A 59 -6.12 10.78 14.09
N SER A 60 -5.41 10.03 13.25
CA SER A 60 -5.93 8.87 12.51
C SER A 60 -4.85 7.83 12.27
N PRO A 61 -5.19 6.51 12.31
CA PRO A 61 -4.24 5.42 12.06
C PRO A 61 -3.67 5.38 10.63
N ASP A 62 -4.34 6.03 9.68
CA ASP A 62 -3.97 6.12 8.26
C ASP A 62 -3.24 7.42 7.89
N ASP A 63 -2.79 8.20 8.89
CA ASP A 63 -1.96 9.38 8.66
C ASP A 63 -0.64 8.97 7.97
N PRO A 64 -0.36 9.47 6.74
CA PRO A 64 0.87 9.12 6.02
C PRO A 64 2.15 9.39 6.81
N ALA A 65 2.18 10.48 7.61
CA ALA A 65 3.33 10.80 8.44
C ALA A 65 3.54 9.79 9.56
N LEU A 66 2.48 9.16 10.04
CA LEU A 66 2.54 8.10 11.03
C LEU A 66 3.04 6.78 10.43
N LEU A 67 2.62 6.48 9.20
CA LEU A 67 3.10 5.31 8.47
C LEU A 67 4.60 5.42 8.18
N ASP A 68 5.07 6.60 7.81
CA ASP A 68 6.50 6.86 7.62
C ASP A 68 7.27 6.73 8.93
N ALA A 69 6.74 7.22 10.05
CA ALA A 69 7.35 7.04 11.37
C ALA A 69 7.56 5.56 11.75
N ILE A 70 6.63 4.68 11.39
CA ILE A 70 6.77 3.23 11.60
C ILE A 70 7.90 2.66 10.72
N ARG A 71 8.03 3.11 9.47
CA ARG A 71 9.13 2.70 8.58
C ARG A 71 10.48 3.16 9.09
N ASP A 72 10.56 4.41 9.55
CA ASP A 72 11.78 4.99 10.15
C ASP A 72 12.17 4.25 11.43
N LEU A 73 11.20 3.92 12.29
CA LEU A 73 11.43 3.13 13.49
C LEU A 73 11.97 1.73 13.16
N ARG A 74 11.47 1.07 12.13
CA ARG A 74 11.98 -0.24 11.67
C ARG A 74 13.42 -0.13 11.16
N THR A 75 13.73 0.93 10.44
CA THR A 75 15.08 1.21 9.93
C THR A 75 16.04 1.44 11.09
N ALA A 76 15.67 2.31 12.04
CA ALA A 76 16.45 2.60 13.23
C ALA A 76 16.73 1.33 14.06
N LEU A 77 15.72 0.48 14.26
CA LEU A 77 15.88 -0.79 14.97
C LEU A 77 16.84 -1.74 14.25
N THR A 78 16.79 -1.79 12.93
CA THR A 78 17.71 -2.64 12.13
C THR A 78 19.15 -2.16 12.25
N GLU A 79 19.36 -0.85 12.25
CA GLU A 79 20.69 -0.24 12.42
C GLU A 79 21.25 -0.46 13.83
N ASP A 80 20.44 -0.14 14.86
CA ASP A 80 20.89 -0.18 16.24
C ASP A 80 21.11 -1.60 16.79
N LEU A 81 20.41 -2.58 16.23
CA LEU A 81 20.56 -3.99 16.62
C LEU A 81 21.57 -4.75 15.75
N ASN A 82 22.14 -4.11 14.73
CA ASN A 82 23.11 -4.75 13.87
C ASN A 82 24.36 -5.17 14.67
N GLY A 83 24.72 -6.45 14.56
CA GLY A 83 25.85 -7.03 15.30
C GLY A 83 25.55 -7.40 16.76
N THR A 84 24.30 -7.27 17.22
CA THR A 84 23.85 -7.73 18.55
C THR A 84 23.17 -9.10 18.46
N ASN A 85 22.99 -9.75 19.63
CA ASN A 85 22.21 -10.98 19.74
C ASN A 85 20.70 -10.73 19.89
N LEU A 86 20.26 -9.47 19.76
CA LEU A 86 18.87 -9.08 19.90
C LEU A 86 18.21 -8.91 18.53
N SER A 87 16.93 -9.17 18.48
CA SER A 87 16.09 -8.89 17.34
C SER A 87 14.80 -8.19 17.79
N ALA A 88 14.35 -7.21 17.04
CA ALA A 88 13.15 -6.47 17.35
C ALA A 88 12.11 -6.55 16.21
N ARG A 89 10.84 -6.48 16.60
CA ARG A 89 9.72 -6.29 15.65
C ARG A 89 8.84 -5.17 16.16
N VAL A 90 8.42 -4.33 15.24
CA VAL A 90 7.40 -3.31 15.47
C VAL A 90 6.03 -3.96 15.22
N GLY A 91 5.15 -3.87 16.19
CA GLY A 91 3.78 -4.39 16.11
C GLY A 91 2.81 -3.33 16.66
N GLY A 92 1.52 -3.63 16.58
CA GLY A 92 0.44 -2.74 16.93
C GLY A 92 -0.41 -2.38 15.71
N ASP A 93 -1.52 -1.67 15.92
CA ASP A 93 -2.50 -1.41 14.87
C ASP A 93 -1.90 -0.64 13.68
N VAL A 94 -1.11 0.40 13.96
CA VAL A 94 -0.46 1.21 12.90
C VAL A 94 0.59 0.40 12.14
N ALA A 95 1.39 -0.41 12.84
CA ALA A 95 2.36 -1.28 12.18
C ALA A 95 1.70 -2.33 11.29
N SER A 96 0.54 -2.87 11.73
CA SER A 96 -0.27 -3.79 10.93
C SER A 96 -0.88 -3.11 9.71
N PHE A 97 -1.24 -1.82 9.84
CA PHE A 97 -1.72 -1.04 8.71
C PHE A 97 -0.62 -0.83 7.66
N VAL A 98 0.61 -0.50 8.07
CA VAL A 98 1.78 -0.42 7.17
C VAL A 98 2.04 -1.75 6.47
N ASP A 99 2.02 -2.86 7.20
CA ASP A 99 2.25 -4.20 6.63
C ASP A 99 1.18 -4.58 5.60
N ASN A 100 -0.08 -4.22 5.87
CA ASN A 100 -1.17 -4.40 4.93
C ASN A 100 -0.97 -3.53 3.69
N GLU A 101 -0.66 -2.23 3.86
CA GLU A 101 -0.41 -1.31 2.74
C GLU A 101 0.72 -1.81 1.83
N ASP A 102 1.85 -2.20 2.39
CA ASP A 102 3.00 -2.71 1.65
C ASP A 102 2.67 -4.03 0.92
N THR A 103 1.89 -4.90 1.57
CA THR A 103 1.42 -6.17 0.98
C THR A 103 0.45 -5.90 -0.16
N PHE A 104 -0.52 -5.00 0.04
CA PHE A 104 -1.47 -4.60 -1.00
C PHE A 104 -0.75 -3.98 -2.19
N ASN A 105 0.15 -3.02 -1.97
CA ASN A 105 0.88 -2.36 -3.05
C ASN A 105 1.68 -3.36 -3.89
N SER A 106 2.34 -4.33 -3.25
CA SER A 106 3.08 -5.39 -3.94
C SER A 106 2.15 -6.33 -4.72
N ALA A 107 1.05 -6.76 -4.11
CA ALA A 107 0.06 -7.63 -4.75
C ALA A 107 -0.62 -6.90 -5.93
N PHE A 108 -1.00 -5.64 -5.77
CA PHE A 108 -1.59 -4.84 -6.84
C PHE A 108 -0.63 -4.63 -8.01
N ALA A 109 0.66 -4.42 -7.77
CA ALA A 109 1.64 -4.31 -8.85
C ALA A 109 1.70 -5.59 -9.70
N ILE A 110 1.75 -6.75 -9.06
CA ILE A 110 1.83 -8.05 -9.75
C ILE A 110 0.50 -8.38 -10.45
N VAL A 111 -0.61 -8.31 -9.72
CA VAL A 111 -1.94 -8.63 -10.26
C VAL A 111 -2.33 -7.62 -11.33
N GLY A 112 -2.07 -6.33 -11.12
CA GLY A 112 -2.33 -5.26 -12.08
C GLY A 112 -1.57 -5.48 -13.38
N LEU A 113 -0.27 -5.75 -13.31
CA LEU A 113 0.55 -6.05 -14.48
C LEU A 113 0.03 -7.29 -15.21
N ALA A 114 -0.23 -8.38 -14.49
CA ALA A 114 -0.76 -9.63 -15.07
C ALA A 114 -2.11 -9.39 -15.75
N THR A 115 -3.00 -8.62 -15.14
CA THR A 115 -4.31 -8.26 -15.70
C THR A 115 -4.16 -7.44 -16.99
N VAL A 116 -3.29 -6.43 -17.01
CA VAL A 116 -3.03 -5.61 -18.19
C VAL A 116 -2.47 -6.47 -19.33
N VAL A 117 -1.50 -7.34 -19.06
CA VAL A 117 -0.92 -8.27 -20.04
C VAL A 117 -1.98 -9.21 -20.58
N LEU A 118 -2.83 -9.76 -19.70
CA LEU A 118 -3.93 -10.63 -20.07
C LEU A 118 -4.94 -9.93 -20.98
N ILE A 119 -5.37 -8.72 -20.62
CA ILE A 119 -6.31 -7.90 -21.40
C ILE A 119 -5.71 -7.57 -22.77
N ILE A 120 -4.47 -7.10 -22.82
CA ILE A 120 -3.80 -6.80 -24.09
C ILE A 120 -3.71 -8.06 -24.96
N GLY A 121 -3.29 -9.19 -24.37
CA GLY A 121 -3.20 -10.47 -25.07
C GLY A 121 -4.53 -10.91 -25.64
N LEU A 122 -5.60 -10.86 -24.83
CA LEU A 122 -6.96 -11.22 -25.27
C LEU A 122 -7.45 -10.33 -26.41
N ILE A 123 -7.28 -9.02 -26.29
CA ILE A 123 -7.72 -8.05 -27.30
C ILE A 123 -6.88 -8.22 -28.59
N LEU A 124 -5.56 -8.47 -28.48
CA LEU A 124 -4.71 -8.75 -29.64
C LEU A 124 -5.18 -9.99 -30.41
N VAL A 125 -5.53 -11.07 -29.69
CA VAL A 125 -6.05 -12.31 -30.32
C VAL A 125 -7.39 -12.04 -31.02
N ILE A 126 -8.30 -11.30 -30.36
CA ILE A 126 -9.65 -11.03 -30.90
C ILE A 126 -9.59 -10.03 -32.06
N PHE A 127 -8.88 -8.93 -31.90
CA PHE A 127 -8.88 -7.84 -32.87
C PHE A 127 -7.78 -7.92 -33.91
N ARG A 128 -6.72 -8.68 -33.66
CA ARG A 128 -5.53 -8.80 -34.52
C ARG A 128 -4.91 -7.45 -34.91
N SER A 129 -5.11 -6.43 -34.07
CA SER A 129 -4.63 -5.07 -34.26
C SER A 129 -4.10 -4.51 -32.95
N PRO A 130 -2.83 -4.13 -32.87
CA PRO A 130 -2.24 -3.56 -31.65
C PRO A 130 -2.87 -2.21 -31.29
N ILE A 131 -3.27 -1.41 -32.28
CA ILE A 131 -3.92 -0.10 -32.04
C ILE A 131 -5.28 -0.29 -31.40
N ALA A 132 -6.08 -1.25 -31.87
CA ALA A 132 -7.38 -1.54 -31.26
C ALA A 132 -7.26 -2.14 -29.85
N ALA A 133 -6.15 -2.84 -29.57
CA ALA A 133 -5.86 -3.35 -28.23
C ALA A 133 -5.44 -2.26 -27.24
N LEU A 134 -4.71 -1.26 -27.70
CA LEU A 134 -4.19 -0.20 -26.83
C LEU A 134 -5.23 0.89 -26.50
N LEU A 135 -6.18 1.12 -27.40
CA LEU A 135 -7.17 2.18 -27.31
C LEU A 135 -8.00 2.12 -26.00
N PRO A 136 -8.57 0.98 -25.59
CA PRO A 136 -9.31 0.89 -24.33
C PRO A 136 -8.47 1.27 -23.12
N ILE A 137 -7.23 0.81 -23.06
CA ILE A 137 -6.33 1.08 -21.93
C ILE A 137 -6.01 2.57 -21.84
N VAL A 138 -5.69 3.21 -22.96
CA VAL A 138 -5.40 4.65 -23.00
C VAL A 138 -6.61 5.46 -22.56
N VAL A 139 -7.80 5.14 -23.08
CA VAL A 139 -9.04 5.85 -22.74
C VAL A 139 -9.35 5.70 -21.24
N VAL A 140 -9.33 4.47 -20.71
CA VAL A 140 -9.62 4.23 -19.28
C VAL A 140 -8.59 4.91 -18.39
N THR A 141 -7.30 4.92 -18.77
CA THR A 141 -6.25 5.61 -18.02
C THR A 141 -6.48 7.13 -17.97
N ILE A 142 -6.90 7.75 -19.10
CA ILE A 142 -7.24 9.17 -19.13
C ILE A 142 -8.46 9.45 -18.23
N VAL A 143 -9.50 8.65 -18.32
CA VAL A 143 -10.70 8.80 -17.49
C VAL A 143 -10.35 8.63 -16.02
N MET A 144 -9.52 7.66 -15.68
CA MET A 144 -9.03 7.43 -14.31
C MET A 144 -8.28 8.66 -13.78
N SER A 145 -7.36 9.22 -14.57
CA SER A 145 -6.59 10.41 -14.19
C SER A 145 -7.49 11.62 -13.93
N VAL A 146 -8.48 11.84 -14.78
CA VAL A 146 -9.46 12.92 -14.61
C VAL A 146 -10.33 12.68 -13.37
N THR A 147 -10.84 11.47 -13.18
CA THR A 147 -11.68 11.12 -12.03
C THR A 147 -10.92 11.27 -10.72
N THR A 148 -9.68 10.79 -10.64
CA THR A 148 -8.83 10.95 -9.45
C THR A 148 -8.57 12.44 -9.16
N GLY A 149 -8.33 13.26 -10.19
CA GLY A 149 -8.17 14.70 -10.04
C GLY A 149 -9.44 15.38 -9.51
N ILE A 150 -10.62 15.00 -9.99
CA ILE A 150 -11.90 15.52 -9.51
C ILE A 150 -12.12 15.11 -8.05
N VAL A 151 -11.93 13.84 -7.71
CA VAL A 151 -12.09 13.32 -6.34
C VAL A 151 -11.15 14.02 -5.37
N ALA A 152 -9.89 14.21 -5.73
CA ALA A 152 -8.92 14.94 -4.92
C ALA A 152 -9.32 16.41 -4.71
N THR A 153 -9.84 17.06 -5.75
CA THR A 153 -10.29 18.45 -5.69
C THR A 153 -11.52 18.61 -4.80
N VAL A 154 -12.50 17.71 -4.96
CA VAL A 154 -13.72 17.70 -4.14
C VAL A 154 -13.38 17.35 -2.69
N GLY A 155 -12.54 16.34 -2.46
CA GLY A 155 -12.07 15.98 -1.13
C GLY A 155 -11.46 17.18 -0.39
N LYS A 156 -10.57 17.89 -1.08
CA LYS A 156 -9.94 19.11 -0.52
C LYS A 156 -10.92 20.26 -0.30
N ALA A 157 -11.90 20.44 -1.18
CA ALA A 157 -12.87 21.52 -1.08
C ALA A 157 -13.87 21.33 0.08
N PHE A 158 -14.17 20.10 0.43
CA PHE A 158 -15.14 19.73 1.48
C PHE A 158 -14.48 19.14 2.73
N ASP A 159 -13.14 19.19 2.82
CA ASP A 159 -12.35 18.62 3.92
C ASP A 159 -12.68 17.15 4.20
N LEU A 160 -12.88 16.39 3.12
CA LEU A 160 -13.17 14.96 3.18
C LEU A 160 -11.86 14.17 3.14
N ASN A 161 -11.69 13.25 4.07
CA ASN A 161 -10.58 12.31 4.01
C ASN A 161 -10.86 11.26 2.92
N VAL A 162 -10.16 11.38 1.80
CA VAL A 162 -10.27 10.43 0.67
C VAL A 162 -9.27 9.32 0.90
N GLY A 163 -9.69 8.28 1.60
CA GLY A 163 -8.87 7.11 1.91
C GLY A 163 -8.47 6.31 0.66
N GLN A 164 -7.45 5.48 0.83
CA GLN A 164 -6.90 4.61 -0.22
C GLN A 164 -7.93 3.60 -0.74
N ASP A 165 -8.88 3.20 0.10
CA ASP A 165 -9.98 2.30 -0.27
C ASP A 165 -10.85 2.85 -1.40
N LEU A 166 -11.17 4.16 -1.36
CA LEU A 166 -11.95 4.80 -2.42
C LEU A 166 -11.20 4.78 -3.74
N GLN A 167 -9.89 5.02 -3.72
CA GLN A 167 -9.05 5.00 -4.91
C GLN A 167 -8.99 3.60 -5.53
N THR A 168 -8.91 2.56 -4.69
CA THR A 168 -8.96 1.16 -5.10
C THR A 168 -10.30 0.80 -5.75
N ILE A 169 -11.41 1.20 -5.13
CA ILE A 169 -12.75 0.97 -5.67
C ILE A 169 -12.91 1.68 -7.03
N LEU A 170 -12.48 2.92 -7.14
CA LEU A 170 -12.51 3.67 -8.40
C LEU A 170 -11.71 2.98 -9.50
N LEU A 171 -10.52 2.47 -9.18
CA LEU A 171 -9.68 1.74 -10.12
C LEU A 171 -10.40 0.49 -10.63
N ILE A 172 -10.93 -0.34 -9.74
CA ILE A 172 -11.61 -1.59 -10.10
C ILE A 172 -12.85 -1.30 -10.98
N VAL A 173 -13.66 -0.33 -10.56
CA VAL A 173 -14.91 0.02 -11.25
C VAL A 173 -14.62 0.64 -12.62
N LEU A 174 -13.70 1.60 -12.70
CA LEU A 174 -13.40 2.29 -13.96
C LEU A 174 -12.71 1.37 -14.98
N TYR A 175 -11.75 0.54 -14.53
CA TYR A 175 -11.13 -0.42 -15.44
C TYR A 175 -12.07 -1.56 -15.82
N GLY A 176 -12.88 -2.09 -14.90
CA GLY A 176 -13.84 -3.14 -15.20
C GLY A 176 -14.93 -2.66 -16.16
N ILE A 177 -15.76 -1.73 -15.72
CA ILE A 177 -16.90 -1.25 -16.51
C ILE A 177 -16.44 -0.49 -17.76
N GLY A 178 -15.36 0.32 -17.63
CA GLY A 178 -14.83 1.09 -18.75
C GLY A 178 -14.32 0.22 -19.88
N THR A 179 -13.62 -0.85 -19.56
CA THR A 179 -13.10 -1.81 -20.54
C THR A 179 -14.26 -2.55 -21.23
N ASP A 180 -15.23 -3.03 -20.48
CA ASP A 180 -16.39 -3.74 -21.03
C ASP A 180 -17.21 -2.86 -21.99
N TYR A 181 -17.42 -1.60 -21.61
CA TYR A 181 -18.16 -0.65 -22.44
C TYR A 181 -17.43 -0.34 -23.76
N ILE A 182 -16.11 -0.13 -23.70
CA ILE A 182 -15.31 0.14 -24.91
C ILE A 182 -15.27 -1.11 -25.81
N LEU A 183 -15.13 -2.30 -25.23
CA LEU A 183 -15.19 -3.55 -25.99
C LEU A 183 -16.54 -3.71 -26.69
N PHE A 184 -17.65 -3.44 -26.01
CA PHE A 184 -18.99 -3.48 -26.60
C PHE A 184 -19.11 -2.52 -27.80
N LEU A 185 -18.65 -1.27 -27.65
CA LEU A 185 -18.64 -0.29 -28.75
C LEU A 185 -17.79 -0.75 -29.92
N LEU A 186 -16.60 -1.30 -29.67
CA LEU A 186 -15.70 -1.81 -30.71
C LEU A 186 -16.31 -3.00 -31.45
N PHE A 187 -16.97 -3.93 -30.74
CA PHE A 187 -17.67 -5.04 -31.36
C PHE A 187 -18.82 -4.55 -32.24
N ARG A 188 -19.63 -3.62 -31.74
CA ARG A 188 -20.74 -3.05 -32.49
C ARG A 188 -20.27 -2.30 -33.73
N TYR A 189 -19.23 -1.51 -33.63
CA TYR A 189 -18.60 -0.84 -34.76
C TYR A 189 -18.12 -1.82 -35.83
N ARG A 190 -17.43 -2.92 -35.44
CA ARG A 190 -16.98 -3.95 -36.39
C ARG A 190 -18.14 -4.71 -37.04
N GLU A 191 -19.18 -4.97 -36.29
CA GLU A 191 -20.40 -5.61 -36.82
C GLU A 191 -21.02 -4.77 -37.95
N ARG A 192 -21.20 -3.46 -37.72
CA ARG A 192 -21.71 -2.53 -38.71
C ARG A 192 -20.83 -2.43 -39.97
N LEU A 193 -19.51 -2.32 -39.78
CA LEU A 193 -18.57 -2.34 -40.90
C LEU A 193 -18.68 -3.62 -41.75
N ARG A 194 -18.86 -4.77 -41.10
CA ARG A 194 -19.07 -6.04 -41.80
C ARG A 194 -20.41 -6.12 -42.52
N ALA A 195 -21.42 -5.43 -42.02
CA ALA A 195 -22.74 -5.32 -42.66
C ALA A 195 -22.72 -4.39 -43.88
N GLY A 196 -21.63 -3.68 -44.13
CA GLY A 196 -21.43 -2.82 -45.30
C GLY A 196 -21.61 -1.34 -45.03
N ASP A 197 -21.82 -0.93 -43.78
CA ASP A 197 -21.88 0.48 -43.41
C ASP A 197 -20.54 1.18 -43.65
N ASP A 198 -20.57 2.42 -44.06
CA ASP A 198 -19.37 3.25 -44.15
C ASP A 198 -18.85 3.62 -42.73
N LYS A 199 -17.57 4.01 -42.61
CA LYS A 199 -16.90 4.28 -41.33
C LYS A 199 -17.63 5.31 -40.45
N LYS A 200 -18.28 6.28 -41.07
CA LYS A 200 -19.01 7.36 -40.38
C LYS A 200 -20.35 6.87 -39.84
N THR A 201 -21.10 6.13 -40.63
CA THR A 201 -22.40 5.54 -40.26
C THR A 201 -22.21 4.42 -39.22
N ALA A 202 -21.11 3.66 -39.26
CA ALA A 202 -20.83 2.61 -38.32
C ALA A 202 -20.48 3.14 -36.89
N MET A 203 -20.16 4.44 -36.75
CA MET A 203 -19.90 5.09 -35.46
C MET A 203 -21.13 5.70 -34.78
N ILE A 204 -22.25 5.78 -35.48
CA ILE A 204 -23.53 6.29 -34.98
C ILE A 204 -24.45 5.12 -34.62
#